data_f0060e24e5596e8fabbe5f623c3880a0
#
_entry.id   f0060e24e5596e8fabbe5f623c3880a0
#
_cell.length_a   1.000
_cell.length_b   1.000
_cell.length_c   1.000
_cell.angle_alpha   90.00
_cell.angle_beta   90.00
_cell.angle_gamma   90.00
#
_symmetry.space_group_name_H-M   'P 1'
#
loop_
_entity.id
_entity.type
_entity.pdbx_description
1 polymer ?
#
loop_
_entity_poly.entity_id
_entity_poly.type
_entity_poly.pdbx_seq_one_letter_code
_entity_poly.pdbx_strand_id
1 'polypeptide(L)'
;MATLTRRLAAEFIGTAFLLAAVVGSGIMAERLSGGNVALALLANTVATGAALLALILTFGPISGAHFNPVVTICDAWQRGISVRGAFFYIPVQFAGALLGVAVANAMFDLPSFFASTKVRTGPSQWLGEFIATFGLLAVIWGCTRLQRAVVVPFAVAAYITAAYWFTSSTSFANPAVTLARSLSDTFAGIRPADVPAFIVAQIAGGVAAT
;
A
#
# COMPACT_ATOMS: atom_id res chain seq x y z
N MET A 1 -10.50 3.50 -23.92
CA MET A 1 -10.40 3.23 -22.47
C MET A 1 -10.61 1.73 -22.20
N ALA A 2 -9.93 1.16 -21.21
CA ALA A 2 -10.13 -0.23 -20.82
C ALA A 2 -11.54 -0.45 -20.23
N THR A 3 -12.13 -1.64 -20.44
CA THR A 3 -13.44 -2.00 -19.87
C THR A 3 -13.36 -2.04 -18.33
N LEU A 4 -14.49 -1.87 -17.63
CA LEU A 4 -14.54 -1.97 -16.17
C LEU A 4 -13.92 -3.28 -15.67
N THR A 5 -14.25 -4.41 -16.29
CA THR A 5 -13.69 -5.73 -15.94
C THR A 5 -12.15 -5.75 -16.00
N ARG A 6 -11.56 -5.19 -17.06
CA ARG A 6 -10.10 -5.11 -17.20
C ARG A 6 -9.48 -4.21 -16.11
N ARG A 7 -10.15 -3.11 -15.80
CA ARG A 7 -9.71 -2.20 -14.74
C ARG A 7 -9.77 -2.86 -13.37
N LEU A 8 -10.85 -3.59 -13.06
CA LEU A 8 -10.99 -4.34 -11.79
C LEU A 8 -9.96 -5.46 -11.68
N ALA A 9 -9.71 -6.20 -12.77
CA ALA A 9 -8.67 -7.22 -12.79
C ALA A 9 -7.27 -6.61 -12.54
N ALA A 10 -6.97 -5.44 -13.12
CA ALA A 10 -5.71 -4.74 -12.92
C ALA A 10 -5.54 -4.28 -11.45
N GLU A 11 -6.59 -3.72 -10.83
CA GLU A 11 -6.56 -3.34 -9.41
C GLU A 11 -6.39 -4.56 -8.50
N PHE A 12 -7.12 -5.65 -8.76
CA PHE A 12 -7.01 -6.89 -8.00
C PHE A 12 -5.60 -7.49 -8.07
N ILE A 13 -5.10 -7.71 -9.30
CA ILE A 13 -3.79 -8.32 -9.54
C ILE A 13 -2.67 -7.41 -9.02
N GLY A 14 -2.74 -6.11 -9.32
CA GLY A 14 -1.73 -5.15 -8.88
C GLY A 14 -1.66 -5.05 -7.35
N THR A 15 -2.81 -5.02 -6.66
CA THR A 15 -2.83 -5.02 -5.20
C THR A 15 -2.32 -6.35 -4.63
N ALA A 16 -2.65 -7.49 -5.26
CA ALA A 16 -2.14 -8.79 -4.83
C ALA A 16 -0.61 -8.86 -4.93
N PHE A 17 -0.03 -8.46 -6.06
CA PHE A 17 1.42 -8.42 -6.22
C PHE A 17 2.09 -7.40 -5.28
N LEU A 18 1.45 -6.26 -5.03
CA LEU A 18 1.96 -5.29 -4.05
C LEU A 18 2.08 -5.93 -2.66
N LEU A 19 1.03 -6.59 -2.18
CA LEU A 19 1.07 -7.24 -0.87
C LEU A 19 2.01 -8.45 -0.84
N ALA A 20 2.09 -9.22 -1.91
CA ALA A 20 3.07 -10.29 -2.03
C ALA A 20 4.51 -9.75 -1.93
N ALA A 21 4.79 -8.61 -2.58
CA ALA A 21 6.09 -7.95 -2.48
C ALA A 21 6.37 -7.41 -1.07
N VAL A 22 5.42 -6.69 -0.47
CA VAL A 22 5.58 -6.09 0.88
C VAL A 22 5.79 -7.16 1.95
N VAL A 23 4.93 -8.18 1.98
CA VAL A 23 5.00 -9.23 3.02
C VAL A 23 6.12 -10.19 2.72
N GLY A 24 6.24 -10.67 1.48
CA GLY A 24 7.28 -11.63 1.09
C GLY A 24 8.69 -11.08 1.27
N SER A 25 8.95 -9.84 0.83
CA SER A 25 10.26 -9.22 1.04
C SER A 25 10.54 -8.95 2.52
N GLY A 26 9.51 -8.65 3.32
CA GLY A 26 9.65 -8.53 4.77
C GLY A 26 10.08 -9.83 5.43
N ILE A 27 9.46 -10.96 5.06
CA ILE A 27 9.83 -12.29 5.57
C ILE A 27 11.26 -12.66 5.15
N MET A 28 11.60 -12.48 3.87
CA MET A 28 12.94 -12.78 3.37
C MET A 28 14.00 -11.89 4.05
N ALA A 29 13.74 -10.61 4.17
CA ALA A 29 14.64 -9.66 4.79
C ALA A 29 14.89 -9.99 6.26
N GLU A 30 13.85 -10.31 7.02
CA GLU A 30 13.96 -10.72 8.42
C GLU A 30 14.79 -11.99 8.58
N ARG A 31 14.56 -13.01 7.71
CA ARG A 31 15.33 -14.28 7.72
C ARG A 31 16.81 -14.07 7.41
N LEU A 32 17.15 -13.15 6.51
CA LEU A 32 18.51 -12.96 6.01
C LEU A 32 19.32 -11.90 6.77
N SER A 33 18.66 -11.03 7.53
CA SER A 33 19.31 -9.88 8.20
C SER A 33 20.13 -10.24 9.44
N GLY A 34 20.08 -11.50 9.91
CA GLY A 34 20.79 -11.92 11.12
C GLY A 34 20.39 -11.12 12.37
N GLY A 35 19.13 -10.68 12.46
CA GLY A 35 18.63 -9.84 13.56
C GLY A 35 18.85 -8.33 13.39
N ASN A 36 19.50 -7.89 12.30
CA ASN A 36 19.67 -6.46 12.02
C ASN A 36 18.38 -5.89 11.41
N VAL A 37 17.56 -5.27 12.26
CA VAL A 37 16.26 -4.68 11.89
C VAL A 37 16.40 -3.58 10.83
N ALA A 38 17.48 -2.80 10.84
CA ALA A 38 17.70 -1.75 9.85
C ALA A 38 17.96 -2.35 8.47
N LEU A 39 18.74 -3.42 8.39
CA LEU A 39 18.97 -4.15 7.13
C LEU A 39 17.69 -4.79 6.61
N ALA A 40 16.88 -5.41 7.49
CA ALA A 40 15.59 -5.96 7.12
C ALA A 40 14.65 -4.89 6.56
N LEU A 41 14.57 -3.72 7.23
CA LEU A 41 13.77 -2.61 6.77
C LEU A 41 14.27 -2.06 5.43
N LEU A 42 15.58 -1.93 5.23
CA LEU A 42 16.16 -1.45 3.97
C LEU A 42 15.80 -2.37 2.80
N ALA A 43 16.00 -3.68 2.96
CA ALA A 43 15.67 -4.65 1.91
C ALA A 43 14.16 -4.65 1.58
N ASN A 44 13.31 -4.65 2.61
CA ASN A 44 11.86 -4.54 2.43
C ASN A 44 11.45 -3.24 1.72
N THR A 45 12.07 -2.11 2.08
CA THR A 45 11.83 -0.80 1.47
C THR A 45 12.17 -0.78 -0.02
N VAL A 46 13.36 -1.26 -0.38
CA VAL A 46 13.81 -1.30 -1.78
C VAL A 46 12.93 -2.20 -2.63
N ALA A 47 12.60 -3.39 -2.12
CA ALA A 47 11.71 -4.34 -2.81
C ALA A 47 10.30 -3.75 -3.02
N THR A 48 9.75 -3.07 -2.01
CA THR A 48 8.42 -2.43 -2.10
C THR A 48 8.44 -1.28 -3.12
N GLY A 49 9.44 -0.41 -3.08
CA GLY A 49 9.57 0.69 -4.04
C GLY A 49 9.70 0.20 -5.47
N ALA A 50 10.54 -0.81 -5.71
CA ALA A 50 10.71 -1.43 -7.02
C ALA A 50 9.42 -2.08 -7.52
N ALA A 51 8.71 -2.80 -6.64
CA ALA A 51 7.41 -3.40 -6.98
C ALA A 51 6.37 -2.33 -7.33
N LEU A 52 6.24 -1.26 -6.53
CA LEU A 52 5.33 -0.16 -6.83
C LEU A 52 5.63 0.45 -8.20
N LEU A 53 6.89 0.73 -8.50
CA LEU A 53 7.28 1.27 -9.80
C LEU A 53 6.84 0.37 -10.94
N ALA A 54 7.18 -0.92 -10.88
CA ALA A 54 6.83 -1.88 -11.91
C ALA A 54 5.31 -2.03 -12.09
N LEU A 55 4.56 -2.15 -10.97
CA LEU A 55 3.12 -2.35 -10.98
C LEU A 55 2.37 -1.11 -11.50
N ILE A 56 2.79 0.10 -11.10
CA ILE A 56 2.14 1.33 -11.58
C ILE A 56 2.43 1.54 -13.07
N LEU A 57 3.65 1.27 -13.54
CA LEU A 57 3.98 1.33 -14.97
C LEU A 57 3.15 0.32 -15.79
N THR A 58 2.95 -0.89 -15.26
CA THR A 58 2.22 -1.97 -15.94
C THR A 58 0.71 -1.72 -15.97
N PHE A 59 0.12 -1.38 -14.85
CA PHE A 59 -1.33 -1.32 -14.69
C PHE A 59 -1.91 0.10 -14.77
N GLY A 60 -1.07 1.13 -14.66
CA GLY A 60 -1.48 2.53 -14.77
C GLY A 60 -2.28 2.83 -16.04
N PRO A 61 -1.83 2.42 -17.23
CA PRO A 61 -2.57 2.61 -18.47
C PRO A 61 -3.91 1.87 -18.52
N ILE A 62 -4.15 0.88 -17.66
CA ILE A 62 -5.35 0.05 -17.64
C ILE A 62 -6.37 0.58 -16.63
N SER A 63 -5.97 0.76 -15.36
CA SER A 63 -6.87 1.09 -14.25
C SER A 63 -6.60 2.44 -13.58
N GLY A 64 -5.45 3.04 -13.83
CA GLY A 64 -4.89 4.14 -13.04
C GLY A 64 -3.96 3.64 -11.93
N ALA A 65 -3.92 2.31 -11.68
CA ALA A 65 -3.06 1.67 -10.67
C ALA A 65 -3.18 2.31 -9.29
N HIS A 66 -4.40 2.46 -8.80
CA HIS A 66 -4.65 3.01 -7.48
C HIS A 66 -4.12 2.09 -6.37
N PHE A 67 -4.48 0.79 -6.41
CA PHE A 67 -4.10 -0.25 -5.45
C PHE A 67 -4.33 0.15 -3.98
N ASN A 68 -5.14 1.20 -3.75
CA ASN A 68 -5.27 1.87 -2.47
C ASN A 68 -6.67 2.49 -2.34
N PRO A 69 -7.47 2.09 -1.35
CA PRO A 69 -8.79 2.66 -1.12
C PRO A 69 -8.80 4.17 -0.88
N VAL A 70 -7.82 4.73 -0.17
CA VAL A 70 -7.76 6.19 0.07
C VAL A 70 -7.46 6.94 -1.23
N VAL A 71 -6.52 6.48 -2.03
CA VAL A 71 -6.26 7.05 -3.37
C VAL A 71 -7.52 7.01 -4.21
N THR A 72 -8.24 5.88 -4.19
CA THR A 72 -9.48 5.70 -4.95
C THR A 72 -10.59 6.65 -4.51
N ILE A 73 -10.77 6.82 -3.18
CA ILE A 73 -11.77 7.74 -2.62
C ILE A 73 -11.44 9.20 -2.97
N CYS A 74 -10.18 9.59 -2.81
CA CYS A 74 -9.73 10.95 -3.08
C CYS A 74 -9.78 11.28 -4.58
N ASP A 75 -9.43 10.32 -5.45
CA ASP A 75 -9.55 10.48 -6.90
C ASP A 75 -11.03 10.59 -7.34
N ALA A 76 -11.93 9.83 -6.71
CA ALA A 76 -13.37 9.98 -6.95
C ALA A 76 -13.89 11.35 -6.51
N TRP A 77 -13.39 11.90 -5.40
CA TRP A 77 -13.73 13.26 -4.97
C TRP A 77 -13.25 14.32 -5.97
N GLN A 78 -12.05 14.14 -6.51
CA GLN A 78 -11.53 15.02 -7.59
C GLN A 78 -12.11 14.71 -8.98
N ARG A 79 -13.04 13.76 -9.10
CA ARG A 79 -13.70 13.33 -10.35
C ARG A 79 -12.77 12.66 -11.38
N GLY A 80 -11.61 12.16 -10.96
CA GLY A 80 -10.71 11.37 -11.79
C GLY A 80 -11.29 9.98 -12.10
N ILE A 81 -11.96 9.37 -11.11
CA ILE A 81 -12.77 8.16 -11.31
C ILE A 81 -14.24 8.44 -10.93
N SER A 82 -15.19 7.75 -11.57
CA SER A 82 -16.60 7.84 -11.16
C SER A 82 -16.83 7.19 -9.79
N VAL A 83 -17.79 7.69 -9.01
CA VAL A 83 -18.19 7.10 -7.72
C VAL A 83 -18.54 5.62 -7.88
N ARG A 84 -19.22 5.24 -8.97
CA ARG A 84 -19.50 3.84 -9.30
C ARG A 84 -18.22 3.04 -9.53
N GLY A 85 -17.22 3.61 -10.20
CA GLY A 85 -15.91 2.98 -10.40
C GLY A 85 -15.20 2.73 -9.06
N ALA A 86 -15.17 3.75 -8.19
CA ALA A 86 -14.58 3.65 -6.86
C ALA A 86 -15.27 2.58 -6.01
N PHE A 87 -16.60 2.50 -6.06
CA PHE A 87 -17.38 1.47 -5.36
C PHE A 87 -16.95 0.04 -5.71
N PHE A 88 -16.59 -0.22 -6.98
CA PHE A 88 -16.10 -1.52 -7.39
C PHE A 88 -14.58 -1.71 -7.18
N TYR A 89 -13.78 -0.65 -7.23
CA TYR A 89 -12.33 -0.73 -7.01
C TYR A 89 -12.00 -1.16 -5.59
N ILE A 90 -12.62 -0.53 -4.58
CA ILE A 90 -12.29 -0.75 -3.18
C ILE A 90 -12.42 -2.22 -2.76
N PRO A 91 -13.53 -2.94 -3.03
CA PRO A 91 -13.63 -4.36 -2.69
C PRO A 91 -12.58 -5.23 -3.37
N VAL A 92 -12.27 -4.98 -4.64
CA VAL A 92 -11.25 -5.79 -5.35
C VAL A 92 -9.83 -5.49 -4.89
N GLN A 93 -9.55 -4.27 -4.42
CA GLN A 93 -8.29 -3.93 -3.77
C GLN A 93 -8.12 -4.70 -2.44
N PHE A 94 -9.15 -4.75 -1.60
CA PHE A 94 -9.12 -5.57 -0.39
C PHE A 94 -8.96 -7.07 -0.70
N ALA A 95 -9.71 -7.59 -1.67
CA ALA A 95 -9.60 -8.99 -2.07
C ALA A 95 -8.20 -9.32 -2.62
N GLY A 96 -7.65 -8.44 -3.45
CA GLY A 96 -6.27 -8.56 -3.96
C GLY A 96 -5.25 -8.52 -2.84
N ALA A 97 -5.41 -7.61 -1.86
CA ALA A 97 -4.52 -7.51 -0.72
C ALA A 97 -4.49 -8.80 0.12
N LEU A 98 -5.66 -9.38 0.40
CA LEU A 98 -5.78 -10.64 1.11
C LEU A 98 -5.12 -11.79 0.35
N LEU A 99 -5.36 -11.90 -0.96
CA LEU A 99 -4.70 -12.90 -1.79
C LEU A 99 -3.18 -12.73 -1.76
N GLY A 100 -2.68 -11.50 -1.88
CA GLY A 100 -1.25 -11.21 -1.86
C GLY A 100 -0.56 -11.63 -0.57
N VAL A 101 -1.20 -11.41 0.58
CA VAL A 101 -0.72 -11.89 1.88
C VAL A 101 -0.71 -13.41 1.93
N ALA A 102 -1.80 -14.07 1.52
CA ALA A 102 -1.89 -15.53 1.52
C ALA A 102 -0.80 -16.15 0.63
N VAL A 103 -0.59 -15.60 -0.56
CA VAL A 103 0.46 -16.05 -1.49
C VAL A 103 1.85 -15.81 -0.90
N ALA A 104 2.10 -14.62 -0.31
CA ALA A 104 3.38 -14.36 0.35
C ALA A 104 3.66 -15.38 1.45
N ASN A 105 2.73 -15.59 2.36
CA ASN A 105 2.90 -16.55 3.44
C ASN A 105 3.14 -17.97 2.89
N ALA A 106 2.37 -18.42 1.90
CA ALA A 106 2.52 -19.73 1.28
C ALA A 106 3.90 -19.95 0.62
N MET A 107 4.46 -18.91 -0.05
CA MET A 107 5.80 -18.98 -0.62
C MET A 107 6.92 -19.20 0.41
N PHE A 108 6.64 -18.93 1.68
CA PHE A 108 7.58 -19.09 2.78
C PHE A 108 7.21 -20.19 3.78
N ASP A 109 6.31 -21.11 3.38
CA ASP A 109 5.83 -22.25 4.18
C ASP A 109 5.15 -21.81 5.49
N LEU A 110 4.44 -20.67 5.46
CA LEU A 110 3.66 -20.15 6.58
C LEU A 110 2.15 -20.39 6.34
N PRO A 111 1.32 -20.44 7.40
CA PRO A 111 -0.12 -20.47 7.25
C PRO A 111 -0.61 -19.30 6.39
N SER A 112 -1.58 -19.52 5.51
CA SER A 112 -2.10 -18.47 4.61
C SER A 112 -2.53 -17.21 5.36
N PHE A 113 -3.15 -17.38 6.53
CA PHE A 113 -3.56 -16.30 7.43
C PHE A 113 -3.31 -16.68 8.87
N PHE A 114 -2.65 -15.79 9.61
CA PHE A 114 -2.47 -15.88 11.06
C PHE A 114 -2.31 -14.46 11.62
N ALA A 115 -3.13 -14.16 12.65
CA ALA A 115 -3.23 -12.81 13.18
C ALA A 115 -1.88 -12.29 13.71
N SER A 116 -1.52 -11.10 13.30
CA SER A 116 -0.28 -10.46 13.75
C SER A 116 -0.35 -10.03 15.21
N THR A 117 0.72 -10.27 15.93
CA THR A 117 0.92 -9.79 17.30
C THR A 117 1.69 -8.45 17.35
N LYS A 118 2.20 -7.98 16.20
CA LYS A 118 3.07 -6.80 16.12
C LYS A 118 2.33 -5.52 16.46
N VAL A 119 2.62 -4.96 17.62
CA VAL A 119 2.01 -3.72 18.13
C VAL A 119 2.46 -2.53 17.28
N ARG A 120 1.49 -1.77 16.75
CA ARG A 120 1.69 -0.50 16.04
C ARG A 120 0.64 0.50 16.50
N THR A 121 0.84 1.11 17.65
CA THR A 121 -0.15 1.99 18.26
C THR A 121 0.49 3.24 18.85
N GLY A 122 -0.34 4.24 19.10
CA GLY A 122 0.04 5.49 19.73
C GLY A 122 0.08 6.68 18.78
N PRO A 123 0.01 7.90 19.35
CA PRO A 123 -0.11 9.14 18.56
C PRO A 123 0.98 9.34 17.50
N SER A 124 2.22 8.93 17.79
CA SER A 124 3.33 9.02 16.85
C SER A 124 3.14 8.12 15.63
N GLN A 125 2.60 6.90 15.82
CA GLN A 125 2.31 5.97 14.73
C GLN A 125 1.16 6.49 13.86
N TRP A 126 0.11 7.04 14.47
CA TRP A 126 -1.03 7.62 13.76
C TRP A 126 -0.64 8.88 12.99
N LEU A 127 0.19 9.75 13.61
CA LEU A 127 0.76 10.89 12.90
C LEU A 127 1.63 10.43 11.72
N GLY A 128 2.42 9.37 11.89
CA GLY A 128 3.21 8.76 10.82
C GLY A 128 2.32 8.37 9.63
N GLU A 129 1.20 7.69 9.87
CA GLU A 129 0.26 7.30 8.81
C GLU A 129 -0.46 8.49 8.15
N PHE A 130 -0.84 9.50 8.95
CA PHE A 130 -1.40 10.75 8.42
C PHE A 130 -0.40 11.43 7.47
N ILE A 131 0.83 11.64 7.89
CA ILE A 131 1.89 12.29 7.09
C ILE A 131 2.22 11.45 5.85
N ALA A 132 2.34 10.12 6.00
CA ALA A 132 2.63 9.21 4.90
C ALA A 132 1.54 9.29 3.80
N THR A 133 0.28 9.29 4.20
CA THR A 133 -0.83 9.31 3.24
C THR A 133 -1.05 10.71 2.66
N PHE A 134 -0.95 11.76 3.49
CA PHE A 134 -0.98 13.13 3.00
C PHE A 134 0.09 13.36 1.91
N GLY A 135 1.33 13.00 2.19
CA GLY A 135 2.42 13.20 1.24
C GLY A 135 2.29 12.32 -0.01
N LEU A 136 1.77 11.09 0.12
CA LEU A 136 1.46 10.25 -1.04
C LEU A 136 0.49 10.94 -1.99
N LEU A 137 -0.64 11.43 -1.49
CA LEU A 137 -1.64 12.13 -2.31
C LEU A 137 -1.09 13.46 -2.85
N ALA A 138 -0.34 14.21 -2.04
CA ALA A 138 0.30 15.46 -2.48
C ALA A 138 1.27 15.21 -3.66
N VAL A 139 2.05 14.12 -3.62
CA VAL A 139 2.95 13.72 -4.72
C VAL A 139 2.14 13.35 -5.97
N ILE A 140 1.10 12.53 -5.83
CA ILE A 140 0.24 12.15 -6.96
C ILE A 140 -0.39 13.40 -7.58
N TRP A 141 -1.02 14.27 -6.77
CA TRP A 141 -1.68 15.48 -7.27
C TRP A 141 -0.70 16.51 -7.85
N GLY A 142 0.47 16.65 -7.24
CA GLY A 142 1.53 17.51 -7.78
C GLY A 142 1.97 17.08 -9.17
N CYS A 143 2.16 15.78 -9.38
CA CYS A 143 2.55 15.25 -10.69
C CYS A 143 1.41 15.34 -11.72
N THR A 144 0.18 15.01 -11.33
CA THR A 144 -0.96 14.97 -12.27
C THR A 144 -1.43 16.36 -12.66
N ARG A 145 -1.53 17.29 -11.72
CA ARG A 145 -1.92 18.69 -11.99
C ARG A 145 -0.93 19.43 -12.89
N LEU A 146 0.35 19.08 -12.82
CA LEU A 146 1.38 19.62 -13.69
C LEU A 146 1.46 18.89 -15.04
N GLN A 147 0.48 18.06 -15.38
CA GLN A 147 0.44 17.23 -16.59
C GLN A 147 1.66 16.30 -16.76
N ARG A 148 2.26 15.90 -15.65
CA ARG A 148 3.42 14.99 -15.60
C ARG A 148 3.01 13.57 -15.18
N ALA A 149 1.88 13.07 -15.68
CA ALA A 149 1.36 11.75 -15.32
C ALA A 149 2.38 10.62 -15.58
N VAL A 150 3.25 10.77 -16.57
CA VAL A 150 4.31 9.80 -16.89
C VAL A 150 5.34 9.63 -15.77
N VAL A 151 5.53 10.64 -14.89
CA VAL A 151 6.49 10.55 -13.77
C VAL A 151 5.87 10.03 -12.48
N VAL A 152 4.53 9.91 -12.41
CA VAL A 152 3.81 9.44 -11.21
C VAL A 152 4.36 8.10 -10.69
N PRO A 153 4.60 7.07 -11.52
CA PRO A 153 5.15 5.80 -11.05
C PRO A 153 6.47 5.95 -10.29
N PHE A 154 7.36 6.78 -10.83
CA PHE A 154 8.68 7.05 -10.24
C PHE A 154 8.56 7.87 -8.95
N ALA A 155 7.72 8.91 -8.96
CA ALA A 155 7.52 9.78 -7.81
C ALA A 155 6.87 9.05 -6.64
N VAL A 156 5.84 8.23 -6.90
CA VAL A 156 5.17 7.41 -5.88
C VAL A 156 6.14 6.37 -5.30
N ALA A 157 6.86 5.64 -6.16
CA ALA A 157 7.84 4.65 -5.71
C ALA A 157 8.92 5.28 -4.84
N ALA A 158 9.50 6.41 -5.27
CA ALA A 158 10.52 7.14 -4.53
C ALA A 158 9.97 7.68 -3.19
N TYR A 159 8.75 8.25 -3.20
CA TYR A 159 8.13 8.76 -1.99
C TYR A 159 7.89 7.65 -0.96
N ILE A 160 7.28 6.53 -1.35
CA ILE A 160 7.03 5.41 -0.44
C ILE A 160 8.35 4.81 0.07
N THR A 161 9.36 4.68 -0.79
CA THR A 161 10.71 4.25 -0.37
C THR A 161 11.26 5.16 0.73
N ALA A 162 11.15 6.47 0.58
CA ALA A 162 11.57 7.42 1.61
C ALA A 162 10.70 7.34 2.86
N ALA A 163 9.37 7.22 2.70
CA ALA A 163 8.40 7.25 3.80
C ALA A 163 8.53 6.05 4.75
N TYR A 164 9.02 4.91 4.29
CA TYR A 164 9.40 3.79 5.17
C TYR A 164 10.40 4.20 6.25
N TRP A 165 11.23 5.23 5.99
CA TRP A 165 12.33 5.64 6.86
C TRP A 165 12.04 6.90 7.66
N PHE A 166 11.31 7.86 7.11
CA PHE A 166 11.06 9.11 7.83
C PHE A 166 9.77 9.08 8.66
N THR A 167 8.89 8.07 8.48
CA THR A 167 7.69 7.92 9.31
C THR A 167 7.87 6.83 10.35
N SER A 168 7.40 7.06 11.58
CA SER A 168 7.49 6.09 12.66
C SER A 168 6.67 4.81 12.41
N SER A 169 5.64 4.90 11.55
CA SER A 169 4.77 3.78 11.17
C SER A 169 5.35 2.88 10.08
N THR A 170 6.43 3.30 9.43
CA THR A 170 6.94 2.70 8.19
C THR A 170 5.98 2.81 7.00
N SER A 171 5.11 3.82 7.00
CA SER A 171 4.27 4.23 5.86
C SER A 171 3.46 3.10 5.23
N PHE A 172 2.40 2.65 5.89
CA PHE A 172 1.42 1.78 5.24
C PHE A 172 0.62 2.57 4.20
N ALA A 173 0.14 3.77 4.60
CA ALA A 173 -0.52 4.75 3.73
C ALA A 173 -1.65 4.18 2.86
N ASN A 174 -2.26 3.05 3.28
CA ASN A 174 -3.19 2.27 2.46
C ASN A 174 -4.07 1.36 3.33
N PRO A 175 -5.39 1.57 3.38
CA PRO A 175 -6.31 0.73 4.18
C PRO A 175 -6.32 -0.75 3.81
N ALA A 176 -6.21 -1.09 2.51
CA ALA A 176 -6.20 -2.49 2.09
C ALA A 176 -4.89 -3.19 2.52
N VAL A 177 -3.76 -2.50 2.38
CA VAL A 177 -2.46 -2.96 2.91
C VAL A 177 -2.52 -3.13 4.43
N THR A 178 -3.07 -2.16 5.14
CA THR A 178 -3.17 -2.18 6.60
C THR A 178 -3.99 -3.36 7.11
N LEU A 179 -5.19 -3.56 6.54
CA LEU A 179 -6.04 -4.69 6.93
C LEU A 179 -5.36 -6.02 6.60
N ALA A 180 -4.84 -6.20 5.40
CA ALA A 180 -4.28 -7.47 4.97
C ALA A 180 -3.04 -7.86 5.79
N ARG A 181 -2.17 -6.90 6.13
CA ARG A 181 -0.98 -7.12 6.96
C ARG A 181 -1.31 -7.54 8.39
N SER A 182 -2.54 -7.30 8.87
CA SER A 182 -2.98 -7.80 10.19
C SER A 182 -3.16 -9.32 10.24
N LEU A 183 -3.20 -9.96 9.08
CA LEU A 183 -3.36 -11.40 8.92
C LEU A 183 -2.03 -12.12 8.62
N SER A 184 -0.89 -11.49 8.92
CA SER A 184 0.44 -12.10 8.79
C SER A 184 1.34 -11.63 9.94
N ASP A 185 1.66 -12.55 10.87
CA ASP A 185 2.56 -12.26 12.00
C ASP A 185 4.02 -12.36 11.57
N THR A 186 4.43 -11.43 10.75
CA THR A 186 5.76 -11.35 10.14
C THR A 186 6.35 -9.95 10.34
N PHE A 187 7.54 -9.70 9.82
CA PHE A 187 8.18 -8.38 9.85
C PHE A 187 7.24 -7.25 9.43
N ALA A 188 6.42 -7.50 8.41
CA ALA A 188 5.49 -6.53 7.87
C ALA A 188 4.17 -6.39 8.65
N GLY A 189 3.92 -7.19 9.67
CA GLY A 189 2.64 -7.29 10.38
C GLY A 189 2.19 -6.03 11.13
N ILE A 190 0.90 -6.02 11.48
CA ILE A 190 0.25 -5.07 12.40
C ILE A 190 -0.82 -5.81 13.20
N ARG A 191 -0.86 -5.61 14.51
CA ARG A 191 -1.89 -6.23 15.35
C ARG A 191 -3.30 -5.79 14.91
N PRO A 192 -4.29 -6.70 14.78
CA PRO A 192 -5.65 -6.36 14.31
C PRO A 192 -6.29 -5.21 15.09
N ALA A 193 -6.05 -5.11 16.39
CA ALA A 193 -6.59 -4.03 17.23
C ALA A 193 -6.07 -2.62 16.85
N ASP A 194 -4.93 -2.52 16.15
CA ASP A 194 -4.32 -1.26 15.77
C ASP A 194 -4.75 -0.79 14.36
N VAL A 195 -5.38 -1.68 13.57
CA VAL A 195 -5.83 -1.41 12.20
C VAL A 195 -6.80 -0.22 12.09
N PRO A 196 -7.84 -0.10 12.93
CA PRO A 196 -8.80 1.00 12.78
C PRO A 196 -8.17 2.39 12.91
N ALA A 197 -7.27 2.57 13.87
CA ALA A 197 -6.60 3.86 14.08
C ALA A 197 -5.70 4.25 12.90
N PHE A 198 -5.00 3.28 12.31
CA PHE A 198 -4.21 3.50 11.09
C PHE A 198 -5.09 3.93 9.92
N ILE A 199 -6.22 3.23 9.69
CA ILE A 199 -7.14 3.56 8.60
C ILE A 199 -7.72 4.97 8.77
N VAL A 200 -8.11 5.34 10.00
CA VAL A 200 -8.62 6.70 10.29
C VAL A 200 -7.54 7.75 9.99
N ALA A 201 -6.31 7.55 10.44
CA ALA A 201 -5.21 8.46 10.17
C ALA A 201 -4.90 8.58 8.66
N GLN A 202 -4.94 7.46 7.93
CA GLN A 202 -4.75 7.42 6.47
C GLN A 202 -5.84 8.21 5.73
N ILE A 203 -7.12 7.99 6.10
CA ILE A 203 -8.24 8.73 5.50
C ILE A 203 -8.08 10.23 5.78
N ALA A 204 -7.78 10.59 7.04
CA ALA A 204 -7.58 12.00 7.41
C ALA A 204 -6.43 12.65 6.60
N GLY A 205 -5.30 11.94 6.45
CA GLY A 205 -4.17 12.41 5.64
C GLY A 205 -4.53 12.57 4.15
N GLY A 206 -5.26 11.60 3.58
CA GLY A 206 -5.74 11.65 2.21
C GLY A 206 -6.70 12.81 1.96
N VAL A 207 -7.68 13.00 2.85
CA VAL A 207 -8.64 14.13 2.78
C VAL A 207 -7.93 15.47 2.90
N ALA A 208 -6.95 15.60 3.80
CA ALA A 208 -6.22 16.84 3.99
C ALA A 208 -5.35 17.23 2.77
N ALA A 209 -4.93 16.26 1.95
CA ALA A 209 -4.15 16.49 0.73
C ALA A 209 -5.01 16.80 -0.50
N THR A 210 -6.33 16.56 -0.44
CA THR A 210 -7.26 16.61 -1.58
C THR A 210 -8.03 17.91 -1.64
#